data_07193bf452dd05d12d5fe81e6a8cbdda
#
_entry.id   07193bf452dd05d12d5fe81e6a8cbdda
#
_cell.length_a   1.000
_cell.length_b   1.000
_cell.length_c   1.000
_cell.angle_alpha   90.00
_cell.angle_beta   90.00
_cell.angle_gamma   90.00
#
_symmetry.space_group_name_H-M   'P 1'
#
loop_
_entity.id
_entity.type
_entity.pdbx_description
1 polymer ?
#
loop_
_entity_poly.entity_id
_entity_poly.type
_entity_poly.pdbx_seq_one_letter_code
_entity_poly.pdbx_strand_id
1 'polypeptide(L)'
;ELKENAKQIVFSDGNPESPVMIIGEGPGQKEDEVGKPFVGDAGLLLNKMLDAINIKRPKVYITNVVNFRPPNNRKPETPEINRYALYLREHINIIDPKILILMGSTAMEALFGQTLKISKERGKWKELIVNQKTYQTILTFHPAYLLRQPDQKKYSWSDLKTIRKKIDDLKITI
;
A
#
# COMPACT_ATOMS: atom_id res chain seq x y z
N GLU A 1 2.61 -14.83 16.28
CA GLU A 1 1.14 -14.89 16.47
C GLU A 1 0.38 -14.85 15.16
N LEU A 2 0.58 -13.83 14.30
CA LEU A 2 -0.15 -13.78 13.01
C LEU A 2 0.14 -15.01 12.15
N LYS A 3 1.39 -15.46 12.10
CA LYS A 3 1.80 -16.63 11.34
C LYS A 3 1.04 -17.91 11.72
N GLU A 4 0.75 -18.08 12.99
CA GLU A 4 0.10 -19.28 13.51
C GLU A 4 -1.36 -19.42 13.08
N ASN A 5 -2.00 -18.30 12.76
CA ASN A 5 -3.41 -18.22 12.40
C ASN A 5 -3.65 -18.11 10.89
N ALA A 6 -2.60 -17.96 10.10
CA ALA A 6 -2.67 -17.80 8.65
C ALA A 6 -2.28 -19.11 7.94
N LYS A 7 -2.80 -19.32 6.74
CA LYS A 7 -2.45 -20.48 5.91
C LYS A 7 -1.05 -20.35 5.35
N GLN A 8 -0.64 -19.14 4.97
CA GLN A 8 0.66 -18.92 4.34
C GLN A 8 1.08 -17.45 4.45
N ILE A 9 2.34 -17.21 4.15
CA ILE A 9 2.83 -15.85 3.96
C ILE A 9 2.27 -15.25 2.68
N VAL A 10 1.89 -13.97 2.75
CA VAL A 10 1.47 -13.17 1.60
C VAL A 10 2.44 -11.99 1.52
N PHE A 11 3.50 -12.14 0.73
CA PHE A 11 4.63 -11.21 0.79
C PHE A 11 4.52 -10.06 -0.20
N SER A 12 4.48 -10.36 -1.50
CA SER A 12 4.48 -9.33 -2.53
C SER A 12 3.96 -9.85 -3.85
N ASP A 13 3.66 -8.93 -4.77
CA ASP A 13 3.30 -9.21 -6.16
C ASP A 13 3.81 -8.09 -7.06
N GLY A 14 3.93 -8.38 -8.34
CA GLY A 14 4.36 -7.41 -9.34
C GLY A 14 5.86 -7.42 -9.60
N ASN A 15 6.38 -6.29 -10.05
CA ASN A 15 7.77 -6.17 -10.50
C ASN A 15 8.66 -5.56 -9.40
N PRO A 16 9.60 -6.33 -8.82
CA PRO A 16 10.50 -5.79 -7.78
C PRO A 16 11.44 -4.69 -8.28
N GLU A 17 11.58 -4.52 -9.60
CA GLU A 17 12.36 -3.43 -10.19
C GLU A 17 11.52 -2.19 -10.50
N SER A 18 10.22 -2.21 -10.15
CA SER A 18 9.34 -1.09 -10.43
C SER A 18 9.76 0.19 -9.70
N PRO A 19 9.65 1.34 -10.36
CA PRO A 19 9.82 2.63 -9.68
C PRO A 19 8.65 3.01 -8.77
N VAL A 20 7.55 2.25 -8.80
CA VAL A 20 6.34 2.52 -8.00
C VAL A 20 6.04 1.34 -7.10
N MET A 21 6.03 1.59 -5.79
CA MET A 21 5.72 0.59 -4.76
C MET A 21 4.45 0.98 -4.02
N ILE A 22 3.52 0.03 -3.94
CA ILE A 22 2.23 0.19 -3.26
C ILE A 22 2.24 -0.64 -1.98
N ILE A 23 1.83 -0.04 -0.87
CA ILE A 23 1.80 -0.68 0.43
C ILE A 23 0.40 -0.56 1.02
N GLY A 24 -0.25 -1.69 1.26
CA GLY A 24 -1.55 -1.78 1.92
C GLY A 24 -1.44 -2.25 3.36
N GLU A 25 -2.55 -2.73 3.91
CA GLU A 25 -2.65 -3.10 5.32
C GLU A 25 -2.16 -4.52 5.60
N GLY A 26 -2.84 -5.51 5.05
CA GLY A 26 -2.54 -6.92 5.27
C GLY A 26 -3.45 -7.82 4.44
N PRO A 27 -3.15 -9.14 4.41
CA PRO A 27 -3.94 -10.08 3.64
C PRO A 27 -5.32 -10.31 4.23
N GLY A 28 -6.33 -10.41 3.36
CA GLY A 28 -7.64 -10.96 3.70
C GLY A 28 -7.71 -12.45 3.40
N GLN A 29 -8.92 -12.99 3.41
CA GLN A 29 -9.14 -14.43 3.18
C GLN A 29 -8.64 -14.89 1.81
N LYS A 30 -8.98 -14.16 0.75
CA LYS A 30 -8.59 -14.54 -0.61
C LYS A 30 -7.08 -14.53 -0.78
N GLU A 31 -6.42 -13.50 -0.24
CA GLU A 31 -4.97 -13.38 -0.27
C GLU A 31 -4.29 -14.52 0.48
N ASP A 32 -4.84 -14.89 1.63
CA ASP A 32 -4.33 -16.01 2.45
C ASP A 32 -4.46 -17.35 1.70
N GLU A 33 -5.51 -17.53 0.91
CA GLU A 33 -5.71 -18.72 0.08
C GLU A 33 -4.76 -18.77 -1.12
N VAL A 34 -4.56 -17.64 -1.80
CA VAL A 34 -3.79 -17.56 -3.06
C VAL A 34 -2.30 -17.33 -2.82
N GLY A 35 -1.95 -16.63 -1.74
CA GLY A 35 -0.56 -16.29 -1.43
C GLY A 35 -0.05 -15.01 -2.07
N LYS A 36 -0.95 -14.18 -2.63
CA LYS A 36 -0.61 -12.90 -3.25
C LYS A 36 -1.43 -11.77 -2.66
N PRO A 37 -0.84 -10.55 -2.50
CA PRO A 37 -1.57 -9.39 -1.99
C PRO A 37 -2.59 -8.87 -3.01
N PHE A 38 -3.66 -8.26 -2.51
CA PHE A 38 -4.65 -7.57 -3.33
C PHE A 38 -5.23 -8.43 -4.47
N VAL A 39 -5.78 -9.61 -4.14
CA VAL A 39 -6.42 -10.50 -5.11
C VAL A 39 -7.93 -10.71 -4.86
N GLY A 40 -8.47 -10.17 -3.76
CA GLY A 40 -9.90 -10.14 -3.51
C GLY A 40 -10.57 -8.91 -4.14
N ASP A 41 -11.77 -8.56 -3.66
CA ASP A 41 -12.56 -7.45 -4.21
C ASP A 41 -11.81 -6.11 -4.15
N ALA A 42 -11.13 -5.83 -3.05
CA ALA A 42 -10.29 -4.64 -2.91
C ALA A 42 -9.16 -4.63 -3.94
N GLY A 43 -8.57 -5.79 -4.20
CA GLY A 43 -7.52 -5.95 -5.21
C GLY A 43 -8.02 -5.71 -6.63
N LEU A 44 -9.22 -6.17 -6.95
CA LEU A 44 -9.85 -5.89 -8.24
C LEU A 44 -10.09 -4.39 -8.42
N LEU A 45 -10.52 -3.70 -7.36
CA LEU A 45 -10.66 -2.25 -7.40
C LEU A 45 -9.31 -1.56 -7.58
N LEU A 46 -8.26 -2.03 -6.90
CA LEU A 46 -6.91 -1.49 -7.11
C LEU A 46 -6.48 -1.61 -8.57
N ASN A 47 -6.74 -2.76 -9.20
CA ASN A 47 -6.41 -2.96 -10.62
C ASN A 47 -7.12 -1.93 -11.51
N LYS A 48 -8.40 -1.65 -11.24
CA LYS A 48 -9.17 -0.64 -11.98
C LYS A 48 -8.64 0.77 -11.73
N MET A 49 -8.23 1.07 -10.49
CA MET A 49 -7.64 2.36 -10.13
C MET A 49 -6.34 2.59 -10.91
N LEU A 50 -5.48 1.59 -10.97
CA LEU A 50 -4.23 1.66 -11.75
C LEU A 50 -4.51 1.80 -13.24
N ASP A 51 -5.44 1.02 -13.78
CA ASP A 51 -5.84 1.13 -15.19
C ASP A 51 -6.33 2.54 -15.54
N ALA A 52 -7.03 3.20 -14.62
CA ALA A 52 -7.54 4.56 -14.83
C ALA A 52 -6.44 5.61 -15.06
N ILE A 53 -5.23 5.33 -14.63
CA ILE A 53 -4.05 6.18 -14.86
C ILE A 53 -3.01 5.51 -15.76
N ASN A 54 -3.47 4.56 -16.58
CA ASN A 54 -2.65 3.85 -17.57
C ASN A 54 -1.44 3.11 -16.99
N ILE A 55 -1.65 2.47 -15.84
CA ILE A 55 -0.63 1.61 -15.22
C ILE A 55 -1.20 0.20 -15.10
N LYS A 56 -0.55 -0.77 -15.73
CA LYS A 56 -0.93 -2.17 -15.58
C LYS A 56 -0.36 -2.73 -14.27
N ARG A 57 -1.15 -3.53 -13.57
CA ARG A 57 -0.76 -4.11 -12.28
C ARG A 57 0.65 -4.76 -12.29
N PRO A 58 1.05 -5.55 -13.31
CA PRO A 58 2.40 -6.14 -13.32
C PRO A 58 3.54 -5.13 -13.38
N LYS A 59 3.26 -3.86 -13.66
CA LYS A 59 4.27 -2.79 -13.75
C LYS A 59 4.59 -2.16 -12.40
N VAL A 60 3.80 -2.41 -11.36
CA VAL A 60 4.06 -1.90 -10.01
C VAL A 60 4.51 -3.04 -9.09
N TYR A 61 5.07 -2.66 -7.95
CA TYR A 61 5.39 -3.62 -6.89
C TYR A 61 4.43 -3.41 -5.73
N ILE A 62 3.81 -4.48 -5.24
CA ILE A 62 2.72 -4.43 -4.26
C ILE A 62 3.07 -5.28 -3.05
N THR A 63 2.91 -4.72 -1.85
CA THR A 63 3.01 -5.45 -0.58
C THR A 63 2.05 -4.87 0.45
N ASN A 64 2.11 -5.39 1.66
CA ASN A 64 1.33 -4.92 2.81
C ASN A 64 2.25 -4.69 4.02
N VAL A 65 1.76 -3.96 5.02
CA VAL A 65 2.46 -3.78 6.29
C VAL A 65 2.69 -5.13 6.96
N VAL A 66 1.60 -5.93 7.13
CA VAL A 66 1.72 -7.28 7.68
C VAL A 66 1.60 -8.31 6.57
N ASN A 67 2.35 -9.41 6.70
CA ASN A 67 2.47 -10.41 5.64
C ASN A 67 1.67 -11.70 5.93
N PHE A 68 0.96 -11.75 7.04
CA PHE A 68 0.09 -12.85 7.41
C PHE A 68 -1.30 -12.31 7.76
N ARG A 69 -2.33 -13.06 7.34
CA ARG A 69 -3.72 -12.68 7.60
C ARG A 69 -4.00 -12.62 9.10
N PRO A 70 -4.47 -11.48 9.64
CA PRO A 70 -4.90 -11.43 11.03
C PRO A 70 -6.12 -12.32 11.29
N PRO A 71 -6.24 -12.89 12.50
CA PRO A 71 -7.40 -13.71 12.85
C PRO A 71 -8.71 -12.96 12.64
N ASN A 72 -9.71 -13.64 12.05
CA ASN A 72 -11.05 -13.08 11.79
C ASN A 72 -11.03 -11.81 10.94
N ASN A 73 -10.03 -11.63 10.09
CA ASN A 73 -9.87 -10.44 9.25
C ASN A 73 -9.81 -9.12 10.04
N ARG A 74 -9.41 -9.17 11.32
CA ARG A 74 -9.29 -7.96 12.12
C ARG A 74 -8.17 -7.06 11.59
N LYS A 75 -8.22 -5.79 11.97
CA LYS A 75 -7.10 -4.88 11.73
C LYS A 75 -5.86 -5.36 12.50
N PRO A 76 -4.65 -5.17 11.94
CA PRO A 76 -3.44 -5.35 12.72
C PRO A 76 -3.43 -4.43 13.94
N GLU A 77 -2.97 -4.95 15.06
CA GLU A 77 -2.83 -4.16 16.29
C GLU A 77 -1.53 -3.36 16.27
N THR A 78 -1.51 -2.26 17.02
CA THR A 78 -0.33 -1.37 17.06
C THR A 78 0.98 -2.10 17.34
N PRO A 79 1.08 -3.05 18.31
CA PRO A 79 2.31 -3.79 18.51
C PRO A 79 2.74 -4.64 17.30
N GLU A 80 1.76 -5.18 16.56
CA GLU A 80 2.03 -5.90 15.32
C GLU A 80 2.55 -4.97 14.23
N ILE A 81 1.89 -3.83 14.05
CA ILE A 81 2.31 -2.81 13.09
C ILE A 81 3.75 -2.36 13.39
N ASN A 82 4.06 -2.09 14.64
CA ASN A 82 5.40 -1.64 15.04
C ASN A 82 6.48 -2.70 14.74
N ARG A 83 6.19 -3.98 14.96
CA ARG A 83 7.14 -5.04 14.63
C ARG A 83 7.35 -5.18 13.14
N TYR A 84 6.27 -5.18 12.35
CA TYR A 84 6.37 -5.30 10.91
C TYR A 84 6.95 -4.06 10.24
N ALA A 85 6.79 -2.88 10.85
CA ALA A 85 7.36 -1.64 10.32
C ALA A 85 8.88 -1.71 10.16
N LEU A 86 9.57 -2.41 11.04
CA LEU A 86 11.03 -2.59 10.94
C LEU A 86 11.40 -3.35 9.65
N TYR A 87 10.70 -4.44 9.37
CA TYR A 87 10.90 -5.22 8.14
C TYR A 87 10.45 -4.46 6.91
N LEU A 88 9.35 -3.72 7.02
CA LEU A 88 8.85 -2.90 5.91
C LEU A 88 9.86 -1.84 5.49
N ARG A 89 10.53 -1.19 6.44
CA ARG A 89 11.58 -0.21 6.14
C ARG A 89 12.73 -0.84 5.37
N GLU A 90 13.19 -2.02 5.77
CA GLU A 90 14.20 -2.77 5.03
C GLU A 90 13.70 -3.13 3.63
N HIS A 91 12.46 -3.57 3.52
CA HIS A 91 11.82 -3.92 2.26
C HIS A 91 11.80 -2.74 1.29
N ILE A 92 11.43 -1.56 1.79
CA ILE A 92 11.44 -0.31 0.98
C ILE A 92 12.85 -0.01 0.46
N ASN A 93 13.86 -0.13 1.31
CA ASN A 93 15.24 0.13 0.89
C ASN A 93 15.75 -0.88 -0.14
N ILE A 94 15.35 -2.14 -0.04
CA ILE A 94 15.74 -3.18 -1.01
C ILE A 94 15.12 -2.90 -2.38
N ILE A 95 13.83 -2.58 -2.41
CA ILE A 95 13.12 -2.27 -3.66
C ILE A 95 13.58 -0.92 -4.21
N ASP A 96 13.81 0.04 -3.32
CA ASP A 96 14.32 1.37 -3.65
C ASP A 96 13.49 2.09 -4.73
N PRO A 97 12.16 2.21 -4.53
CA PRO A 97 11.28 2.83 -5.52
C PRO A 97 11.51 4.34 -5.59
N LYS A 98 11.06 4.95 -6.69
CA LYS A 98 11.03 6.41 -6.83
C LYS A 98 9.79 7.01 -6.18
N ILE A 99 8.70 6.26 -6.11
CA ILE A 99 7.43 6.69 -5.52
C ILE A 99 6.89 5.58 -4.64
N LEU A 100 6.46 5.97 -3.42
CA LEU A 100 5.70 5.12 -2.51
C LEU A 100 4.25 5.58 -2.48
N ILE A 101 3.32 4.63 -2.59
CA ILE A 101 1.88 4.87 -2.44
C ILE A 101 1.42 4.06 -1.23
N LEU A 102 1.04 4.77 -0.16
CA LEU A 102 0.53 4.13 1.05
C LEU A 102 -0.99 4.17 1.03
N MET A 103 -1.61 3.00 1.06
CA MET A 103 -3.07 2.87 0.99
C MET A 103 -3.64 2.54 2.35
N GLY A 104 -4.25 3.55 2.98
CA GLY A 104 -4.97 3.41 4.24
C GLY A 104 -4.16 3.79 5.47
N SER A 105 -4.89 3.83 6.61
CA SER A 105 -4.35 4.31 7.88
C SER A 105 -3.28 3.39 8.48
N THR A 106 -3.35 2.09 8.22
CA THR A 106 -2.36 1.13 8.76
C THR A 106 -0.98 1.36 8.16
N ALA A 107 -0.90 1.55 6.84
CA ALA A 107 0.36 1.86 6.17
C ALA A 107 0.91 3.22 6.63
N MET A 108 0.03 4.21 6.78
CA MET A 108 0.39 5.52 7.33
C MET A 108 0.96 5.39 8.75
N GLU A 109 0.28 4.65 9.62
CA GLU A 109 0.74 4.44 11.01
C GLU A 109 2.12 3.77 11.05
N ALA A 110 2.33 2.75 10.22
CA ALA A 110 3.58 2.00 10.19
C ALA A 110 4.79 2.88 9.88
N LEU A 111 4.62 3.87 9.01
CA LEU A 111 5.75 4.66 8.48
C LEU A 111 5.77 6.11 8.98
N PHE A 112 4.64 6.68 9.38
CA PHE A 112 4.53 8.06 9.85
C PHE A 112 4.01 8.21 11.28
N GLY A 113 3.65 7.10 11.95
CA GLY A 113 3.17 7.13 13.33
C GLY A 113 1.67 7.32 13.44
N GLN A 114 1.19 7.44 14.69
CA GLN A 114 -0.24 7.41 15.02
C GLN A 114 -0.92 8.78 15.06
N THR A 115 -0.18 9.86 14.93
CA THR A 115 -0.70 11.22 15.15
C THR A 115 -1.46 11.78 13.96
N LEU A 116 -1.29 11.20 12.77
CA LEU A 116 -1.91 11.67 11.53
C LEU A 116 -3.26 11.01 11.28
N LYS A 117 -4.11 11.69 10.52
CA LYS A 117 -5.41 11.16 10.07
C LYS A 117 -5.42 11.06 8.55
N ILE A 118 -5.73 9.87 8.03
CA ILE A 118 -5.73 9.61 6.57
C ILE A 118 -6.66 10.57 5.81
N SER A 119 -7.81 10.90 6.36
CA SER A 119 -8.77 11.82 5.74
C SER A 119 -8.19 13.22 5.50
N LYS A 120 -7.24 13.63 6.33
CA LYS A 120 -6.56 14.93 6.19
C LYS A 120 -5.28 14.86 5.38
N GLU A 121 -4.60 13.72 5.42
CA GLU A 121 -3.29 13.57 4.80
C GLU A 121 -3.34 13.00 3.39
N ARG A 122 -4.45 12.37 3.00
CA ARG A 122 -4.56 11.81 1.65
C ARG A 122 -4.32 12.88 0.57
N GLY A 123 -3.72 12.47 -0.52
CA GLY A 123 -3.46 13.34 -1.67
C GLY A 123 -2.30 14.30 -1.52
N LYS A 124 -1.60 14.28 -0.38
CA LYS A 124 -0.44 15.14 -0.14
C LYS A 124 0.84 14.35 -0.29
N TRP A 125 1.82 14.91 -0.98
CA TRP A 125 3.16 14.35 -1.05
C TRP A 125 3.92 14.63 0.24
N LYS A 126 4.57 13.59 0.75
CA LYS A 126 5.41 13.66 1.94
C LYS A 126 6.76 13.01 1.64
N GLU A 127 7.77 13.44 2.37
CA GLU A 127 9.07 12.78 2.32
C GLU A 127 9.17 11.77 3.46
N LEU A 128 9.43 10.52 3.11
CA LEU A 128 9.70 9.46 4.08
C LEU A 128 11.20 9.19 4.08
N ILE A 129 11.82 9.27 5.25
CA ILE A 129 13.25 8.96 5.39
C ILE A 129 13.38 7.55 5.95
N VAL A 130 14.07 6.68 5.21
CA VAL A 130 14.35 5.30 5.60
C VAL A 130 15.84 5.05 5.39
N ASN A 131 16.57 4.78 6.47
CA ASN A 131 18.02 4.52 6.43
C ASN A 131 18.78 5.58 5.62
N GLN A 132 18.53 6.86 5.95
CA GLN A 132 19.18 8.03 5.33
C GLN A 132 18.78 8.29 3.86
N LYS A 133 17.89 7.51 3.28
CA LYS A 133 17.29 7.76 1.97
C LYS A 133 15.93 8.40 2.11
N THR A 134 15.62 9.34 1.22
CA THR A 134 14.34 10.04 1.17
C THR A 134 13.47 9.47 0.04
N TYR A 135 12.23 9.13 0.36
CA TYR A 135 11.26 8.58 -0.60
C TYR A 135 10.07 9.51 -0.75
N GLN A 136 9.73 9.85 -1.98
CA GLN A 136 8.51 10.60 -2.29
C GLN A 136 7.30 9.70 -2.04
N THR A 137 6.47 10.08 -1.09
CA THR A 137 5.39 9.23 -0.56
C THR A 137 4.06 9.97 -0.59
N ILE A 138 3.02 9.31 -1.09
CA ILE A 138 1.66 9.83 -1.04
C ILE A 138 0.78 8.87 -0.25
N LEU A 139 -0.15 9.45 0.52
CA LEU A 139 -1.16 8.72 1.28
C LEU A 139 -2.48 8.80 0.54
N THR A 140 -3.20 7.69 0.44
CA THR A 140 -4.53 7.65 -0.14
C THR A 140 -5.40 6.62 0.58
N PHE A 141 -6.70 6.59 0.29
CA PHE A 141 -7.59 5.62 0.91
C PHE A 141 -7.30 4.20 0.43
N HIS A 142 -7.47 3.24 1.35
CA HIS A 142 -7.40 1.83 1.00
C HIS A 142 -8.60 1.45 0.12
N PRO A 143 -8.42 0.62 -0.91
CA PRO A 143 -9.55 0.19 -1.76
C PRO A 143 -10.70 -0.47 -1.00
N ALA A 144 -10.42 -1.24 0.05
CA ALA A 144 -11.45 -1.84 0.90
C ALA A 144 -12.35 -0.80 1.56
N TYR A 145 -11.79 0.35 1.97
CA TYR A 145 -12.57 1.47 2.50
C TYR A 145 -13.53 2.01 1.43
N LEU A 146 -13.08 2.12 0.18
CA LEU A 146 -13.90 2.62 -0.92
C LEU A 146 -15.05 1.68 -1.28
N LEU A 147 -14.89 0.38 -1.03
CA LEU A 147 -15.98 -0.59 -1.20
C LEU A 147 -17.09 -0.37 -0.16
N ARG A 148 -16.71 0.01 1.07
CA ARG A 148 -17.67 0.33 2.14
C ARG A 148 -18.25 1.73 2.02
N GLN A 149 -17.49 2.67 1.46
CA GLN A 149 -17.85 4.08 1.32
C GLN A 149 -17.62 4.55 -0.12
N PRO A 150 -18.50 4.12 -1.08
CA PRO A 150 -18.26 4.38 -2.51
C PRO A 150 -18.23 5.87 -2.89
N ASP A 151 -18.91 6.72 -2.13
CA ASP A 151 -18.92 8.18 -2.34
C ASP A 151 -17.53 8.80 -2.10
N GLN A 152 -16.64 8.12 -1.42
CA GLN A 152 -15.27 8.57 -1.17
C GLN A 152 -14.34 8.33 -2.38
N LYS A 153 -14.79 7.59 -3.39
CA LYS A 153 -14.00 7.33 -4.61
C LYS A 153 -13.57 8.61 -5.33
N LYS A 154 -14.35 9.68 -5.23
CA LYS A 154 -14.00 10.98 -5.82
C LYS A 154 -12.67 11.53 -5.31
N TYR A 155 -12.38 11.31 -4.03
CA TYR A 155 -11.10 11.73 -3.43
C TYR A 155 -9.95 10.88 -3.91
N SER A 156 -10.15 9.57 -4.00
CA SER A 156 -9.13 8.65 -4.54
C SER A 156 -8.87 8.93 -6.02
N TRP A 157 -9.89 9.29 -6.79
CA TRP A 157 -9.71 9.73 -8.18
C TRP A 157 -8.80 10.96 -8.27
N SER A 158 -9.02 11.94 -7.39
CA SER A 158 -8.15 13.12 -7.29
C SER A 158 -6.72 12.72 -6.95
N ASP A 159 -6.53 11.78 -6.01
CA ASP A 159 -5.21 11.29 -5.61
C ASP A 159 -4.51 10.57 -6.77
N LEU A 160 -5.24 9.75 -7.53
CA LEU A 160 -4.69 9.05 -8.70
C LEU A 160 -4.18 10.02 -9.75
N LYS A 161 -4.91 11.10 -10.02
CA LYS A 161 -4.44 12.15 -10.95
C LYS A 161 -3.17 12.82 -10.44
N THR A 162 -3.09 13.05 -9.14
CA THR A 162 -1.90 13.60 -8.50
C THR A 162 -0.70 12.66 -8.65
N ILE A 163 -0.93 11.35 -8.50
CA ILE A 163 0.11 10.32 -8.69
C ILE A 163 0.58 10.32 -10.15
N ARG A 164 -0.36 10.31 -11.10
CA ARG A 164 -0.01 10.30 -12.53
C ARG A 164 0.81 11.53 -12.91
N LYS A 165 0.41 12.70 -12.41
CA LYS A 165 1.14 13.94 -12.64
C LYS A 165 2.58 13.85 -12.13
N LYS A 166 2.79 13.30 -10.94
CA LYS A 166 4.14 13.13 -10.36
C LYS A 166 5.00 12.18 -11.22
N ILE A 167 4.42 11.09 -11.67
CA ILE A 167 5.09 10.13 -12.56
C ILE A 167 5.56 10.83 -13.83
N ASP A 168 4.70 11.64 -14.43
CA ASP A 168 5.01 12.38 -15.65
C ASP A 168 6.06 13.47 -15.40
N ASP A 169 5.90 14.24 -14.31
CA ASP A 169 6.82 15.33 -13.95
C ASP A 169 8.25 14.81 -13.67
N LEU A 170 8.36 13.66 -13.03
CA LEU A 170 9.64 13.00 -12.74
C LEU A 170 10.16 12.17 -13.92
N LYS A 171 9.42 12.11 -15.03
CA LYS A 171 9.76 11.35 -16.23
C LYS A 171 10.03 9.87 -15.90
N ILE A 172 9.21 9.31 -15.02
CA ILE A 172 9.31 7.90 -14.64
C ILE A 172 8.73 7.05 -15.76
N THR A 173 9.51 6.09 -16.23
CA THR A 173 9.06 5.10 -17.20
C THR A 173 8.37 3.94 -16.48
N ILE A 174 7.11 3.68 -16.82
CA ILE A 174 6.33 2.61 -16.20
C ILE A 174 5.29 2.04 -17.19
#